data_0f4ffe3741982847c8ba1cfc84e0ffaa
#
_entry.id   0f4ffe3741982847c8ba1cfc84e0ffaa
#
_cell.length_a   1.000
_cell.length_b   1.000
_cell.length_c   1.000
_cell.angle_alpha   90.00
_cell.angle_beta   90.00
_cell.angle_gamma   90.00
#
_symmetry.space_group_name_H-M   'P 1'
#
loop_
_entity.id
_entity.type
_entity.pdbx_description
1 polymer ?
#
loop_
_entity_poly.entity_id
_entity_poly.type
_entity_poly.pdbx_seq_one_letter_code
_entity_poly.pdbx_strand_id
1 'polypeptide(L)'
;MKYYNKGIAAHLEAILKLQDDDHLVFEAVQGVGPIDIITVNKETGKVTFYDAKCDRTSRHHKRPQSTIQKKLGVKNIYVNLHKITWRLEGKVGKL
;
A
#
# COMPACT_ATOMS: atom_id res chain seq x y z
N MET A 1 21.25 2.30 -6.52
CA MET A 1 20.83 3.67 -6.81
C MET A 1 20.51 4.38 -5.50
N LYS A 2 21.34 5.29 -5.10
CA LYS A 2 21.28 5.86 -3.76
C LYS A 2 20.27 7.00 -3.59
N TYR A 3 19.75 7.51 -4.66
CA TYR A 3 18.85 8.68 -4.64
C TYR A 3 17.45 8.35 -5.12
N TYR A 4 17.15 7.08 -5.22
CA TYR A 4 15.80 6.73 -5.59
C TYR A 4 14.82 7.14 -4.49
N ASN A 5 13.61 7.43 -4.90
CA ASN A 5 12.57 7.84 -3.98
C ASN A 5 12.01 6.61 -3.25
N LYS A 6 12.18 6.58 -1.92
CA LYS A 6 11.69 5.48 -1.10
C LYS A 6 10.16 5.31 -1.17
N GLY A 7 9.45 6.42 -1.30
CA GLY A 7 8.00 6.38 -1.45
C GLY A 7 7.58 5.67 -2.73
N ILE A 8 8.27 5.94 -3.84
CA ILE A 8 8.01 5.27 -5.11
C ILE A 8 8.35 3.78 -5.01
N ALA A 9 9.48 3.44 -4.40
CA ALA A 9 9.88 2.05 -4.21
C ALA A 9 8.85 1.28 -3.37
N ALA A 10 8.39 1.86 -2.28
CA ALA A 10 7.37 1.26 -1.42
C ALA A 10 6.05 1.08 -2.17
N HIS A 11 5.66 2.06 -2.97
CA HIS A 11 4.45 2.01 -3.78
C HIS A 11 4.51 0.85 -4.79
N LEU A 12 5.62 0.69 -5.50
CA LEU A 12 5.80 -0.38 -6.47
C LEU A 12 5.79 -1.76 -5.79
N GLU A 13 6.45 -1.89 -4.64
CA GLU A 13 6.42 -3.14 -3.88
C GLU A 13 5.02 -3.47 -3.38
N ALA A 14 4.27 -2.47 -2.94
CA ALA A 14 2.89 -2.66 -2.52
C ALA A 14 2.02 -3.17 -3.68
N ILE A 15 2.18 -2.60 -4.87
CA ILE A 15 1.47 -3.05 -6.07
C ILE A 15 1.78 -4.52 -6.34
N LEU A 16 3.05 -4.90 -6.29
CA LEU A 16 3.46 -6.28 -6.52
C LEU A 16 2.83 -7.24 -5.52
N LYS A 17 2.72 -6.84 -4.26
CA LYS A 17 2.13 -7.68 -3.21
C LYS A 17 0.61 -7.81 -3.32
N LEU A 18 -0.05 -6.82 -3.90
CA LEU A 18 -1.50 -6.84 -4.08
C LEU A 18 -1.95 -7.55 -5.34
N GLN A 19 -1.02 -7.84 -6.26
CA GLN A 19 -1.33 -8.58 -7.47
C GLN A 19 -1.50 -10.07 -7.18
N ASP A 20 -2.60 -10.62 -7.65
CA ASP A 20 -2.85 -12.06 -7.66
C ASP A 20 -3.86 -12.39 -8.77
N ASP A 21 -4.20 -13.66 -8.90
CA ASP A 21 -5.10 -14.11 -9.97
C ASP A 21 -6.56 -13.67 -9.76
N ASP A 22 -6.91 -13.28 -8.54
CA ASP A 22 -8.29 -12.98 -8.17
C ASP A 22 -8.62 -11.48 -8.21
N HIS A 23 -7.61 -10.62 -8.38
CA HIS A 23 -7.78 -9.18 -8.29
C HIS A 23 -7.27 -8.44 -9.51
N LEU A 24 -8.00 -7.41 -9.90
CA LEU A 24 -7.49 -6.35 -10.77
C LEU A 24 -6.87 -5.28 -9.88
N VAL A 25 -5.71 -4.77 -10.28
CA VAL A 25 -5.00 -3.75 -9.51
C VAL A 25 -4.87 -2.49 -10.35
N PHE A 26 -5.26 -1.37 -9.76
CA PHE A 26 -5.18 -0.05 -10.37
C PHE A 26 -4.40 0.88 -9.48
N GLU A 27 -3.61 1.76 -10.06
CA GLU A 27 -2.95 2.81 -9.27
C GLU A 27 -3.51 4.18 -9.62
N ALA A 28 -3.46 5.08 -8.64
CA ALA A 28 -3.92 6.45 -8.83
C ALA A 28 -2.96 7.20 -9.74
N VAL A 29 -3.50 7.90 -10.72
CA VAL A 29 -2.71 8.72 -11.64
C VAL A 29 -2.13 9.95 -10.92
N GLN A 30 -2.89 10.51 -9.98
CA GLN A 30 -2.44 11.66 -9.21
C GLN A 30 -1.45 11.22 -8.15
N GLY A 31 -0.34 11.94 -8.02
CA GLY A 31 0.70 11.62 -7.06
C GLY A 31 0.35 11.94 -5.61
N VAL A 32 -0.72 12.68 -5.38
CA VAL A 32 -1.22 13.05 -4.05
C VAL A 32 -2.71 12.75 -4.00
N GLY A 33 -3.15 12.28 -2.86
CA GLY A 33 -4.55 11.94 -2.66
C GLY A 33 -4.72 10.87 -1.60
N PRO A 34 -5.94 10.61 -1.18
CA PRO A 34 -6.21 9.66 -0.10
C PRO A 34 -6.06 8.20 -0.51
N ILE A 35 -6.06 7.90 -1.81
CA ILE A 35 -6.00 6.54 -2.33
C ILE A 35 -4.86 6.43 -3.32
N ASP A 36 -3.96 5.48 -3.09
CA ASP A 36 -2.85 5.21 -4.02
C ASP A 36 -3.16 4.04 -4.95
N ILE A 37 -3.81 3.01 -4.43
CA ILE A 37 -4.04 1.76 -5.13
C ILE A 37 -5.47 1.31 -4.90
N ILE A 38 -6.08 0.78 -5.93
CA ILE A 38 -7.42 0.18 -5.86
C ILE A 38 -7.32 -1.25 -6.35
N THR A 39 -7.92 -2.17 -5.62
CA THR A 39 -8.08 -3.54 -6.10
C THR A 39 -9.56 -3.87 -6.27
N VAL A 40 -9.86 -4.67 -7.28
CA VAL A 40 -11.21 -5.17 -7.51
C VAL A 40 -11.15 -6.69 -7.59
N ASN A 41 -11.90 -7.35 -6.73
CA ASN A 41 -12.03 -8.80 -6.78
C ASN A 41 -12.83 -9.17 -8.02
N LYS A 42 -12.24 -9.99 -8.89
CA LYS A 42 -12.85 -10.35 -10.18
C LYS A 42 -14.12 -11.15 -10.02
N GLU A 43 -14.23 -11.91 -8.95
CA GLU A 43 -15.36 -12.79 -8.72
C GLU A 43 -16.51 -12.07 -8.03
N THR A 44 -16.23 -11.31 -6.98
CA THR A 44 -17.25 -10.66 -6.17
C THR A 44 -17.52 -9.22 -6.56
N GLY A 45 -16.61 -8.59 -7.30
CA GLY A 45 -16.65 -7.16 -7.59
C GLY A 45 -16.29 -6.27 -6.42
N LYS A 46 -15.84 -6.84 -5.30
CA LYS A 46 -15.48 -6.04 -4.12
C LYS A 46 -14.31 -5.14 -4.43
N VAL A 47 -14.46 -3.86 -4.11
CA VAL A 47 -13.44 -2.82 -4.28
C VAL A 47 -12.77 -2.55 -2.96
N THR A 48 -11.43 -2.49 -2.95
CA THR A 48 -10.65 -2.15 -1.77
C THR A 48 -9.69 -1.02 -2.12
N PHE A 49 -9.60 -0.04 -1.23
CA PHE A 49 -8.73 1.12 -1.38
C PHE A 49 -7.52 0.98 -0.46
N TYR A 50 -6.34 1.30 -0.98
CA TYR A 50 -5.09 1.21 -0.23
C TYR A 50 -4.30 2.51 -0.33
N ASP A 51 -3.55 2.78 0.74
CA ASP A 51 -2.54 3.82 0.79
C ASP A 51 -1.21 3.13 1.13
N ALA A 52 -0.23 3.28 0.26
CA ALA A 52 1.08 2.67 0.46
C ALA A 52 1.96 3.60 1.29
N LYS A 53 2.51 3.07 2.37
CA LYS A 53 3.40 3.81 3.27
C LYS A 53 4.75 3.12 3.34
N CYS A 54 5.80 3.91 3.39
CA CYS A 54 7.16 3.42 3.59
C CYS A 54 7.53 3.57 5.07
N ASP A 55 7.90 2.47 5.72
CA ASP A 55 8.50 2.54 7.04
C ASP A 55 9.92 3.09 6.90
N ARG A 56 10.21 4.23 7.51
CA ARG A 56 11.49 4.91 7.36
C ARG A 56 12.65 4.26 8.11
N THR A 57 12.31 3.47 9.12
CA THR A 57 13.28 2.78 9.97
C THR A 57 12.86 1.33 10.10
N SER A 58 13.61 0.57 10.87
CA SER A 58 13.22 -0.81 11.19
C SER A 58 12.01 -0.89 12.14
N ARG A 59 11.53 0.24 12.63
CA ARG A 59 10.35 0.30 13.52
C ARG A 59 9.07 0.31 12.71
N HIS A 60 8.04 -0.30 13.27
CA HIS A 60 6.70 -0.21 12.74
C HIS A 60 6.04 1.06 13.27
N HIS A 61 5.67 1.94 12.37
CA HIS A 61 4.95 3.16 12.72
C HIS A 61 3.52 3.08 12.22
N LYS A 62 2.58 3.42 13.09
CA LYS A 62 1.21 3.71 12.66
C LYS A 62 1.12 5.19 12.38
N ARG A 63 0.71 5.52 11.17
CA ARG A 63 0.44 6.90 10.80
C ARG A 63 -1.06 7.12 10.82
N PRO A 64 -1.55 8.21 11.44
CA PRO A 64 -2.97 8.51 11.45
C PRO A 64 -3.47 8.71 10.03
N GLN A 65 -4.65 8.19 9.75
CA GLN A 65 -5.33 8.42 8.49
C GLN A 65 -6.06 9.75 8.52
N SER A 66 -6.19 10.39 7.37
CA SER A 66 -7.01 11.56 7.20
C SER A 66 -8.49 11.20 7.35
N THR A 67 -9.33 12.19 7.59
CA THR A 67 -10.77 12.00 7.70
C THR A 67 -11.34 11.33 6.44
N ILE A 68 -10.91 11.76 5.26
CA ILE A 68 -11.40 11.18 4.01
C ILE A 68 -10.95 9.73 3.85
N GLN A 69 -9.74 9.37 4.28
CA GLN A 69 -9.28 8.00 4.22
C GLN A 69 -10.11 7.08 5.12
N LYS A 70 -10.43 7.54 6.34
CA LYS A 70 -11.29 6.79 7.26
C LYS A 70 -12.68 6.60 6.66
N LYS A 71 -13.22 7.64 6.06
CA LYS A 71 -14.56 7.61 5.45
C LYS A 71 -14.64 6.63 4.29
N LEU A 72 -13.59 6.54 3.49
CA LEU A 72 -13.53 5.65 2.34
C LEU A 72 -13.10 4.22 2.70
N GLY A 73 -12.72 3.99 3.96
CA GLY A 73 -12.24 2.68 4.38
C GLY A 73 -10.90 2.30 3.78
N VAL A 74 -10.02 3.29 3.57
CA VAL A 74 -8.69 3.06 3.00
C VAL A 74 -7.84 2.23 3.97
N LYS A 75 -7.17 1.21 3.45
CA LYS A 75 -6.24 0.37 4.20
C LYS A 75 -4.82 0.81 3.95
N ASN A 76 -4.02 0.91 5.00
CA ASN A 76 -2.61 1.21 4.86
C ASN A 76 -1.82 -0.07 4.65
N ILE A 77 -1.04 -0.13 3.56
CA ILE A 77 -0.05 -1.16 3.36
C ILE A 77 1.33 -0.54 3.60
N TYR A 78 2.05 -1.08 4.56
CA TYR A 78 3.36 -0.58 4.96
C TYR A 78 4.45 -1.44 4.34
N VAL A 79 5.41 -0.80 3.71
CA VAL A 79 6.58 -1.48 3.14
C VAL A 79 7.82 -1.02 3.90
N ASN A 80 8.58 -1.96 4.43
CA ASN A 80 9.83 -1.69 5.12
C ASN A 80 10.99 -2.12 4.24
N LEU A 81 11.67 -1.16 3.63
CA LEU A 81 12.78 -1.43 2.73
C LEU A 81 14.07 -1.83 3.47
N HIS A 82 14.16 -1.55 4.79
CA HIS A 82 15.28 -1.98 5.61
C HIS A 82 15.19 -3.45 5.95
N LYS A 83 13.99 -3.92 6.31
CA LYS A 83 13.75 -5.32 6.68
C LYS A 83 13.32 -6.18 5.48
N ILE A 84 13.06 -5.55 4.34
CA ILE A 84 12.53 -6.23 3.15
C ILE A 84 11.24 -6.97 3.49
N THR A 85 10.33 -6.26 4.15
CA THR A 85 9.04 -6.79 4.60
C THR A 85 7.90 -5.85 4.26
N TRP A 86 6.69 -6.39 4.28
CA TRP A 86 5.46 -5.61 4.20
C TRP A 86 4.54 -5.99 5.34
N ARG A 87 3.61 -5.11 5.69
CA ARG A 87 2.56 -5.42 6.64
C ARG A 87 1.25 -4.76 6.25
N LEU A 88 0.18 -5.48 6.51
CA LEU A 88 -1.18 -5.04 6.19
C LEU A 88 -2.13 -5.68 7.20
N GLU A 89 -2.84 -4.86 7.97
CA GLU A 89 -3.85 -5.32 8.92
C GLU A 89 -3.35 -6.42 9.86
N GLY A 90 -2.16 -6.24 10.40
CA GLY A 90 -1.56 -7.21 11.33
C GLY A 90 -0.85 -8.37 10.67
N LYS A 91 -0.98 -8.54 9.36
CA LYS A 91 -0.22 -9.55 8.62
C LYS A 91 1.12 -8.96 8.21
N VAL A 92 2.16 -9.74 8.33
CA VAL A 92 3.52 -9.36 7.95
C VAL A 92 4.08 -10.45 7.04
N GLY A 93 4.74 -10.02 5.98
CA GLY A 93 5.37 -10.94 5.03
C GLY A 93 6.66 -10.37 4.49
N LYS A 94 7.38 -11.17 3.73
CA LYS A 94 8.60 -10.76 3.04
C LYS A 94 8.26 -10.25 1.65
N LEU A 95 9.03 -9.27 1.22
CA LEU A 95 8.94 -8.76 -0.14
C LEU A 95 9.42 -9.79 -1.17
#